data_43d500c574f0b8e89093ff5289c01c59
#
_entry.id   43d500c574f0b8e89093ff5289c01c59
#
_cell.length_a   1.000
_cell.length_b   1.000
_cell.length_c   1.000
_cell.angle_alpha   90.00
_cell.angle_beta   90.00
_cell.angle_gamma   90.00
#
_symmetry.space_group_name_H-M   'P 1'
#
loop_
_entity.id
_entity.type
_entity.pdbx_description
1 polymer ?
#
loop_
_entity_poly.entity_id
_entity_poly.type
_entity_poly.pdbx_seq_one_letter_code
_entity_poly.pdbx_strand_id
1 'polypeptide(L)'
;EQKGTRVTMVNPAREKGIDVALSLAEACPDVPFTIVEGWGLPEDAAARIAAIAEGADNVLLLPRTNDMRAVYAQARVVLAPSQWEEAWGRVASEAHVSGIPVLGSDRGGLPEAIGPGGLIVPHDAPIDEWKAALRSMWDDDERWRALSDAAKAYALRPEMAEDGHVDILLSILEETRAGTGIG
;
A
#
# COMPACT_ATOMS: atom_id res chain seq x y z
N GLU A 1 -21.24 1.93 -3.50
CA GLU A 1 -19.95 1.99 -2.78
C GLU A 1 -19.38 3.39 -2.88
N GLN A 2 -19.04 3.97 -1.73
CA GLN A 2 -18.53 5.34 -1.70
C GLN A 2 -17.03 5.28 -2.05
N LYS A 3 -16.68 5.83 -3.21
CA LYS A 3 -15.31 5.98 -3.67
C LYS A 3 -14.59 7.00 -2.79
N GLY A 4 -13.46 6.63 -2.24
CA GLY A 4 -12.60 7.56 -1.50
C GLY A 4 -12.08 8.70 -2.39
N THR A 5 -11.58 9.74 -1.77
CA THR A 5 -11.17 10.99 -2.44
C THR A 5 -9.71 11.35 -2.17
N ARG A 6 -8.92 10.45 -1.56
CA ARG A 6 -7.55 10.76 -1.12
C ARG A 6 -6.58 9.62 -1.47
N VAL A 7 -5.35 9.97 -1.73
CA VAL A 7 -4.23 9.02 -1.72
C VAL A 7 -3.78 8.88 -0.27
N THR A 8 -3.67 7.64 0.22
CA THR A 8 -3.38 7.39 1.63
C THR A 8 -2.08 6.61 1.79
N MET A 9 -1.14 7.15 2.55
CA MET A 9 0.07 6.46 2.99
C MET A 9 0.00 6.21 4.50
N VAL A 10 0.33 5.00 4.92
CA VAL A 10 0.41 4.62 6.34
C VAL A 10 1.87 4.41 6.72
N ASN A 11 2.24 4.89 7.90
CA ASN A 11 3.58 4.81 8.46
C ASN A 11 4.64 5.55 7.62
N PRO A 12 4.77 6.87 7.77
CA PRO A 12 5.63 7.72 6.95
C PRO A 12 7.12 7.63 7.36
N ALA A 13 7.62 6.42 7.55
CA ALA A 13 9.04 6.18 7.77
C ALA A 13 9.84 6.33 6.47
N ARG A 14 11.12 6.64 6.57
CA ARG A 14 11.97 6.82 5.39
C ARG A 14 12.07 5.56 4.56
N GLU A 15 12.23 4.42 5.22
CA GLU A 15 12.27 3.10 4.60
C GLU A 15 10.93 2.71 3.95
N LYS A 16 9.84 3.34 4.36
CA LYS A 16 8.50 3.20 3.74
C LYS A 16 8.28 4.16 2.58
N GLY A 17 9.27 5.01 2.26
CA GLY A 17 9.27 5.87 1.09
C GLY A 17 8.50 7.17 1.25
N ILE A 18 8.52 7.78 2.45
CA ILE A 18 7.88 9.09 2.67
C ILE A 18 8.39 10.15 1.69
N ASP A 19 9.67 10.12 1.34
CA ASP A 19 10.24 11.10 0.40
C ASP A 19 9.57 10.99 -1.00
N VAL A 20 9.24 9.77 -1.46
CA VAL A 20 8.47 9.53 -2.70
C VAL A 20 7.05 10.07 -2.57
N ALA A 21 6.39 9.81 -1.43
CA ALA A 21 5.02 10.27 -1.22
C ALA A 21 4.91 11.79 -1.22
N LEU A 22 5.85 12.48 -0.59
CA LEU A 22 5.89 13.96 -0.55
C LEU A 22 6.21 14.55 -1.93
N SER A 23 7.20 13.99 -2.65
CA SER A 23 7.51 14.42 -4.03
C SER A 23 6.33 14.19 -4.96
N LEU A 24 5.57 13.10 -4.76
CA LEU A 24 4.38 12.82 -5.56
C LEU A 24 3.23 13.78 -5.25
N ALA A 25 3.06 14.17 -3.98
CA ALA A 25 2.09 15.19 -3.58
C ALA A 25 2.42 16.56 -4.19
N GLU A 26 3.70 16.94 -4.18
CA GLU A 26 4.18 18.16 -4.84
C GLU A 26 3.95 18.13 -6.36
N ALA A 27 4.22 16.98 -7.00
CA ALA A 27 4.02 16.80 -8.44
C ALA A 27 2.53 16.73 -8.86
N CYS A 28 1.62 16.51 -7.90
CA CYS A 28 0.17 16.37 -8.10
C CYS A 28 -0.63 17.27 -7.12
N PRO A 29 -0.54 18.61 -7.22
CA PRO A 29 -1.13 19.51 -6.22
C PRO A 29 -2.67 19.47 -6.17
N ASP A 30 -3.32 18.98 -7.21
CA ASP A 30 -4.78 18.79 -7.30
C ASP A 30 -5.26 17.47 -6.69
N VAL A 31 -4.34 16.57 -6.32
CA VAL A 31 -4.65 15.28 -5.69
C VAL A 31 -4.48 15.41 -4.16
N PRO A 32 -5.53 15.15 -3.37
CA PRO A 32 -5.41 15.17 -1.91
C PRO A 32 -4.68 13.94 -1.39
N PHE A 33 -3.71 14.14 -0.49
CA PHE A 33 -2.98 13.08 0.21
C PHE A 33 -3.35 13.06 1.69
N THR A 34 -3.38 11.87 2.26
CA THR A 34 -3.41 11.63 3.70
C THR A 34 -2.19 10.79 4.07
N ILE A 35 -1.42 11.29 5.02
CA ILE A 35 -0.29 10.57 5.61
C ILE A 35 -0.68 10.26 7.04
N VAL A 36 -0.67 8.99 7.42
CA VAL A 36 -1.06 8.53 8.75
C VAL A 36 0.18 8.07 9.51
N GLU A 37 0.45 8.68 10.66
CA GLU A 37 1.53 8.24 11.53
C GLU A 37 1.33 6.78 11.95
N GLY A 38 2.41 6.02 11.88
CA GLY A 38 2.44 4.62 12.28
C GLY A 38 3.11 4.44 13.64
N TRP A 39 4.13 3.62 13.68
CA TRP A 39 4.83 3.30 14.92
C TRP A 39 6.00 4.26 15.08
N GLY A 40 6.01 4.98 16.22
CA GLY A 40 7.18 5.61 16.78
C GLY A 40 8.16 6.27 15.80
N LEU A 41 7.69 7.23 15.00
CA LEU A 41 8.64 8.09 14.29
C LEU A 41 9.51 8.81 15.31
N PRO A 42 10.82 8.92 15.08
CA PRO A 42 11.65 9.83 15.82
C PRO A 42 11.05 11.23 15.80
N GLU A 43 11.14 11.96 16.90
CA GLU A 43 10.49 13.27 17.05
C GLU A 43 10.94 14.28 15.98
N ASP A 44 12.23 14.24 15.61
CA ASP A 44 12.81 15.05 14.54
C ASP A 44 12.24 14.70 13.15
N ALA A 45 11.99 13.41 12.88
CA ALA A 45 11.37 12.96 11.64
C ALA A 45 9.89 13.37 11.57
N ALA A 46 9.15 13.22 12.67
CA ALA A 46 7.76 13.66 12.75
C ALA A 46 7.64 15.18 12.55
N ALA A 47 8.49 15.97 13.20
CA ALA A 47 8.51 17.43 13.03
C ALA A 47 8.84 17.85 11.59
N ARG A 48 9.77 17.17 10.93
CA ARG A 48 10.13 17.44 9.54
C ARG A 48 8.97 17.14 8.58
N ILE A 49 8.28 16.01 8.78
CA ILE A 49 7.11 15.64 7.97
C ILE A 49 5.98 16.64 8.17
N ALA A 50 5.74 17.05 9.43
CA ALA A 50 4.74 18.06 9.75
C ALA A 50 5.04 19.39 9.05
N ALA A 51 6.29 19.86 9.11
CA ALA A 51 6.70 21.11 8.46
C ALA A 51 6.52 21.08 6.93
N ILE A 52 6.75 19.93 6.30
CA ILE A 52 6.53 19.76 4.86
C ILE A 52 5.02 19.73 4.57
N ALA A 53 4.24 19.02 5.38
CA ALA A 53 2.78 18.96 5.24
C ALA A 53 2.10 20.33 5.46
N GLU A 54 2.63 21.17 6.36
CA GLU A 54 2.15 22.55 6.56
C GLU A 54 2.38 23.43 5.33
N GLY A 55 3.42 23.15 4.54
CA GLY A 55 3.73 23.88 3.30
C GLY A 55 2.98 23.37 2.06
N ALA A 56 2.22 22.28 2.15
CA ALA A 56 1.55 21.61 1.04
C ALA A 56 0.03 21.56 1.27
N ASP A 57 -0.73 22.41 0.58
CA ASP A 57 -2.19 22.55 0.72
C ASP A 57 -2.97 21.23 0.49
N ASN A 58 -2.37 20.26 -0.21
CA ASN A 58 -2.99 18.99 -0.55
C ASN A 58 -2.58 17.83 0.36
N VAL A 59 -1.75 18.04 1.39
CA VAL A 59 -1.27 17.00 2.32
C VAL A 59 -1.89 17.17 3.69
N LEU A 60 -2.61 16.14 4.15
CA LEU A 60 -3.13 16.02 5.51
C LEU A 60 -2.30 15.01 6.29
N LEU A 61 -1.67 15.45 7.35
CA LEU A 61 -1.01 14.56 8.32
C LEU A 61 -2.01 14.20 9.43
N LEU A 62 -2.24 12.92 9.64
CA LEU A 62 -3.05 12.39 10.73
C LEU A 62 -2.16 11.74 11.77
N PRO A 63 -2.43 11.96 13.06
CA PRO A 63 -1.74 11.26 14.13
C PRO A 63 -2.07 9.76 14.07
N ARG A 64 -1.26 8.97 14.77
CA ARG A 64 -1.50 7.55 14.94
C ARG A 64 -2.93 7.28 15.43
N THR A 65 -3.61 6.37 14.75
CA THR A 65 -4.99 5.97 15.09
C THR A 65 -5.12 4.45 15.15
N ASN A 66 -6.03 3.96 15.97
CA ASN A 66 -6.47 2.57 15.98
C ASN A 66 -7.71 2.36 15.08
N ASP A 67 -8.34 3.44 14.61
CA ASP A 67 -9.46 3.38 13.68
C ASP A 67 -9.00 3.52 12.23
N MET A 68 -8.37 2.46 11.73
CA MET A 68 -7.95 2.40 10.33
C MET A 68 -9.12 2.30 9.36
N ARG A 69 -10.32 1.90 9.81
CA ARG A 69 -11.52 1.88 8.95
C ARG A 69 -11.90 3.27 8.51
N ALA A 70 -11.87 4.26 9.41
CA ALA A 70 -12.14 5.66 9.06
C ALA A 70 -11.11 6.22 8.08
N VAL A 71 -9.85 5.81 8.19
CA VAL A 71 -8.77 6.18 7.26
C VAL A 71 -9.02 5.58 5.87
N TYR A 72 -9.20 4.26 5.80
CA TYR A 72 -9.43 3.58 4.53
C TYR A 72 -10.75 3.98 3.86
N ALA A 73 -11.78 4.35 4.61
CA ALA A 73 -13.03 4.85 4.04
C ALA A 73 -12.86 6.12 3.19
N GLN A 74 -11.81 6.90 3.40
CA GLN A 74 -11.48 8.08 2.63
C GLN A 74 -10.45 7.81 1.52
N ALA A 75 -9.81 6.65 1.51
CA ALA A 75 -8.78 6.33 0.56
C ALA A 75 -9.37 5.94 -0.81
N ARG A 76 -8.92 6.61 -1.87
CA ARG A 76 -9.13 6.20 -3.25
C ARG A 76 -8.02 5.27 -3.75
N VAL A 77 -6.79 5.56 -3.33
CA VAL A 77 -5.59 4.77 -3.61
C VAL A 77 -4.77 4.68 -2.33
N VAL A 78 -4.26 3.52 -2.01
CA VAL A 78 -3.23 3.35 -0.99
C VAL A 78 -1.86 3.39 -1.65
N LEU A 79 -0.96 4.23 -1.11
CA LEU A 79 0.40 4.42 -1.60
C LEU A 79 1.38 3.68 -0.68
N ALA A 80 2.15 2.75 -1.25
CA ALA A 80 3.12 1.91 -0.55
C ALA A 80 4.51 1.94 -1.25
N PRO A 81 5.22 3.09 -1.26
CA PRO A 81 6.44 3.28 -2.03
C PRO A 81 7.70 2.82 -1.27
N SER A 82 7.63 1.65 -0.63
CA SER A 82 8.70 1.11 0.22
C SER A 82 10.06 1.10 -0.48
N GLN A 83 11.08 1.52 0.24
CA GLN A 83 12.47 1.55 -0.20
C GLN A 83 13.26 0.33 0.30
N TRP A 84 12.69 -0.40 1.24
CA TRP A 84 13.30 -1.59 1.80
C TRP A 84 12.53 -2.86 1.44
N GLU A 85 13.16 -4.02 1.61
CA GLU A 85 12.53 -5.32 1.33
C GLU A 85 11.39 -5.61 2.33
N GLU A 86 10.17 -5.46 1.87
CA GLU A 86 8.99 -5.81 2.68
C GLU A 86 8.87 -7.33 2.83
N ALA A 87 8.60 -7.79 4.04
CA ALA A 87 8.33 -9.21 4.24
C ALA A 87 7.03 -9.65 3.53
N TRP A 88 5.99 -8.80 3.58
CA TRP A 88 4.70 -9.05 2.92
C TRP A 88 4.05 -7.79 2.35
N GLY A 89 4.00 -6.70 3.11
CA GLY A 89 3.24 -5.50 2.73
C GLY A 89 1.79 -5.52 3.21
N ARG A 90 1.57 -5.70 4.52
CA ARG A 90 0.24 -5.78 5.14
C ARG A 90 -0.71 -4.68 4.72
N VAL A 91 -0.22 -3.47 4.49
CA VAL A 91 -1.01 -2.32 4.04
C VAL A 91 -1.74 -2.60 2.72
N ALA A 92 -1.16 -3.40 1.83
CA ALA A 92 -1.80 -3.79 0.58
C ALA A 92 -2.97 -4.75 0.84
N SER A 93 -2.78 -5.76 1.70
CA SER A 93 -3.86 -6.69 2.08
C SER A 93 -5.01 -5.96 2.78
N GLU A 94 -4.71 -5.04 3.70
CA GLU A 94 -5.69 -4.23 4.41
C GLU A 94 -6.49 -3.34 3.44
N ALA A 95 -5.83 -2.72 2.45
CA ALA A 95 -6.47 -1.93 1.41
C ALA A 95 -7.41 -2.80 0.54
N HIS A 96 -6.96 -3.98 0.13
CA HIS A 96 -7.70 -4.87 -0.76
C HIS A 96 -8.98 -5.41 -0.12
N VAL A 97 -9.00 -5.71 1.18
CA VAL A 97 -10.23 -6.08 1.91
C VAL A 97 -11.29 -4.98 1.79
N SER A 98 -10.87 -3.72 1.71
CA SER A 98 -11.76 -2.57 1.49
C SER A 98 -11.99 -2.24 0.00
N GLY A 99 -11.43 -3.02 -0.92
CA GLY A 99 -11.51 -2.78 -2.36
C GLY A 99 -10.75 -1.53 -2.81
N ILE A 100 -9.69 -1.16 -2.10
CA ILE A 100 -8.88 0.01 -2.43
C ILE A 100 -7.66 -0.45 -3.22
N PRO A 101 -7.47 0.05 -4.46
CA PRO A 101 -6.27 -0.26 -5.23
C PRO A 101 -5.00 0.30 -4.59
N VAL A 102 -3.90 -0.40 -4.79
CA VAL A 102 -2.59 -0.02 -4.23
C VAL A 102 -1.64 0.41 -5.35
N LEU A 103 -0.96 1.53 -5.14
CA LEU A 103 0.23 1.93 -5.90
C LEU A 103 1.45 1.67 -5.03
N GLY A 104 2.29 0.73 -5.40
CA GLY A 104 3.44 0.33 -4.58
C GLY A 104 4.72 0.11 -5.36
N SER A 105 5.81 -0.08 -4.62
CA SER A 105 7.12 -0.39 -5.16
C SER A 105 7.30 -1.90 -5.42
N ASP A 106 8.38 -2.24 -6.10
CA ASP A 106 8.79 -3.59 -6.42
C ASP A 106 9.62 -4.28 -5.30
N ARG A 107 9.50 -3.83 -4.05
CA ARG A 107 10.38 -4.29 -2.94
C ARG A 107 9.80 -5.46 -2.16
N GLY A 108 10.61 -6.53 -2.06
CA GLY A 108 10.31 -7.73 -1.27
C GLY A 108 9.00 -8.40 -1.66
N GLY A 109 8.16 -8.73 -0.68
CA GLY A 109 6.84 -9.35 -0.88
C GLY A 109 5.74 -8.38 -1.30
N LEU A 110 6.02 -7.09 -1.46
CA LEU A 110 5.01 -6.10 -1.80
C LEU A 110 4.35 -6.33 -3.18
N PRO A 111 5.09 -6.70 -4.25
CA PRO A 111 4.48 -7.05 -5.54
C PRO A 111 3.47 -8.19 -5.45
N GLU A 112 3.78 -9.22 -4.67
CA GLU A 112 2.87 -10.34 -4.41
C GLU A 112 1.64 -9.89 -3.61
N ALA A 113 1.84 -9.08 -2.56
CA ALA A 113 0.72 -8.57 -1.75
C ALA A 113 -0.24 -7.68 -2.56
N ILE A 114 0.28 -6.89 -3.51
CA ILE A 114 -0.51 -6.03 -4.40
C ILE A 114 -1.21 -6.87 -5.49
N GLY A 115 -0.50 -7.80 -6.12
CA GLY A 115 -1.05 -8.63 -7.19
C GLY A 115 -1.83 -7.83 -8.25
N PRO A 116 -2.98 -8.32 -8.71
CA PRO A 116 -3.78 -7.65 -9.74
C PRO A 116 -4.57 -6.43 -9.23
N GLY A 117 -4.58 -6.19 -7.91
CA GLY A 117 -5.35 -5.12 -7.26
C GLY A 117 -4.63 -3.77 -7.21
N GLY A 118 -3.56 -3.58 -7.99
CA GLY A 118 -2.83 -2.33 -7.98
C GLY A 118 -1.82 -2.19 -9.11
N LEU A 119 -0.95 -1.21 -8.99
CA LEU A 119 0.17 -0.98 -9.90
C LEU A 119 1.49 -0.99 -9.13
N ILE A 120 2.53 -1.48 -9.80
CA ILE A 120 3.88 -1.57 -9.26
C ILE A 120 4.80 -0.66 -10.07
N VAL A 121 5.57 0.16 -9.36
CA VAL A 121 6.60 1.04 -9.94
C VAL A 121 7.94 0.64 -9.33
N PRO A 122 9.04 0.57 -10.08
CA PRO A 122 10.36 0.35 -9.51
C PRO A 122 10.64 1.34 -8.38
N HIS A 123 11.20 0.87 -7.26
CA HIS A 123 11.41 1.71 -6.07
C HIS A 123 12.37 2.90 -6.32
N ASP A 124 13.27 2.77 -7.27
CA ASP A 124 14.25 3.77 -7.70
C ASP A 124 13.82 4.54 -8.97
N ALA A 125 12.59 4.31 -9.45
CA ALA A 125 12.06 5.02 -10.60
C ALA A 125 11.95 6.54 -10.34
N PRO A 126 12.15 7.36 -11.37
CA PRO A 126 11.93 8.80 -11.26
C PRO A 126 10.47 9.11 -10.92
N ILE A 127 10.25 10.24 -10.25
CA ILE A 127 8.92 10.66 -9.78
C ILE A 127 7.87 10.73 -10.90
N ASP A 128 8.29 10.99 -12.12
CA ASP A 128 7.38 11.06 -13.27
C ASP A 128 6.72 9.71 -13.58
N GLU A 129 7.39 8.59 -13.33
CA GLU A 129 6.79 7.25 -13.47
C GLU A 129 5.74 7.00 -12.38
N TRP A 130 6.05 7.35 -11.13
CA TRP A 130 5.09 7.31 -10.02
C TRP A 130 3.87 8.19 -10.30
N LYS A 131 4.11 9.41 -10.83
CA LYS A 131 3.04 10.33 -11.23
C LYS A 131 2.18 9.74 -12.33
N ALA A 132 2.77 9.20 -13.39
CA ALA A 132 2.04 8.58 -14.49
C ALA A 132 1.18 7.40 -14.00
N ALA A 133 1.73 6.53 -13.14
CA ALA A 133 1.01 5.43 -12.54
C ALA A 133 -0.16 5.92 -11.67
N LEU A 134 0.08 6.90 -10.77
CA LEU A 134 -0.98 7.48 -9.95
C LEU A 134 -2.09 8.10 -10.82
N ARG A 135 -1.74 8.92 -11.81
CA ARG A 135 -2.71 9.56 -12.69
C ARG A 135 -3.56 8.54 -13.45
N SER A 136 -2.96 7.45 -13.91
CA SER A 136 -3.70 6.38 -14.58
C SER A 136 -4.77 5.70 -13.70
N MET A 137 -4.59 5.73 -12.36
CA MET A 137 -5.58 5.24 -11.39
C MET A 137 -6.52 6.34 -10.91
N TRP A 138 -6.05 7.59 -10.90
CA TRP A 138 -6.79 8.72 -10.35
C TRP A 138 -7.75 9.34 -11.34
N ASP A 139 -7.32 9.54 -12.57
CA ASP A 139 -8.06 10.28 -13.62
C ASP A 139 -8.98 9.37 -14.43
N ASP A 140 -8.77 8.03 -14.39
CA ASP A 140 -9.57 7.03 -15.11
C ASP A 140 -10.41 6.21 -14.13
N ASP A 141 -11.70 6.52 -14.07
CA ASP A 141 -12.66 5.85 -13.19
C ASP A 141 -12.94 4.39 -13.58
N GLU A 142 -12.85 4.07 -14.86
CA GLU A 142 -13.07 2.70 -15.34
C GLU A 142 -11.88 1.81 -14.91
N ARG A 143 -10.67 2.30 -15.13
CA ARG A 143 -9.45 1.65 -14.67
C ARG A 143 -9.44 1.48 -13.16
N TRP A 144 -9.81 2.53 -12.41
CA TRP A 144 -9.89 2.45 -10.96
C TRP A 144 -10.86 1.36 -10.50
N ARG A 145 -12.07 1.27 -11.11
CA ARG A 145 -13.04 0.23 -10.78
C ARG A 145 -12.51 -1.16 -11.07
N ALA A 146 -11.89 -1.35 -12.22
CA ALA A 146 -11.28 -2.63 -12.58
C ALA A 146 -10.23 -3.08 -11.54
N LEU A 147 -9.35 -2.17 -11.11
CA LEU A 147 -8.37 -2.45 -10.06
C LEU A 147 -9.03 -2.70 -8.70
N SER A 148 -10.08 -1.96 -8.34
CA SER A 148 -10.84 -2.15 -7.10
C SER A 148 -11.52 -3.52 -7.06
N ASP A 149 -12.13 -3.96 -8.15
CA ASP A 149 -12.77 -5.28 -8.22
C ASP A 149 -11.71 -6.40 -8.18
N ALA A 150 -10.59 -6.21 -8.85
CA ALA A 150 -9.45 -7.13 -8.77
C ALA A 150 -8.87 -7.20 -7.34
N ALA A 151 -8.75 -6.07 -6.63
CA ALA A 151 -8.31 -6.01 -5.25
C ALA A 151 -9.22 -6.83 -4.32
N LYS A 152 -10.55 -6.65 -4.43
CA LYS A 152 -11.53 -7.42 -3.64
C LYS A 152 -11.43 -8.92 -3.93
N ALA A 153 -11.38 -9.29 -5.20
CA ALA A 153 -11.25 -10.69 -5.60
C ALA A 153 -9.94 -11.30 -5.05
N TYR A 154 -8.86 -10.54 -5.11
CA TYR A 154 -7.55 -10.96 -4.62
C TYR A 154 -7.49 -11.09 -3.10
N ALA A 155 -8.22 -10.26 -2.35
CA ALA A 155 -8.35 -10.38 -0.91
C ALA A 155 -9.09 -11.64 -0.44
N LEU A 156 -9.94 -12.20 -1.31
CA LEU A 156 -10.73 -13.39 -1.01
C LEU A 156 -10.07 -14.71 -1.47
N ARG A 157 -8.82 -14.65 -1.96
CA ARG A 157 -8.12 -15.86 -2.40
C ARG A 157 -7.89 -16.83 -1.23
N PRO A 158 -7.91 -18.16 -1.47
CA PRO A 158 -7.84 -19.17 -0.40
C PRO A 158 -6.63 -18.99 0.53
N GLU A 159 -5.51 -18.55 0.00
CA GLU A 159 -4.27 -18.32 0.75
C GLU A 159 -4.37 -17.22 1.81
N MET A 160 -5.42 -16.38 1.76
CA MET A 160 -5.68 -15.33 2.75
C MET A 160 -6.66 -15.77 3.83
N ALA A 161 -7.31 -16.92 3.68
CA ALA A 161 -8.16 -17.49 4.71
C ALA A 161 -7.32 -18.20 5.79
N GLU A 162 -7.80 -18.20 7.04
CA GLU A 162 -7.11 -18.89 8.15
C GLU A 162 -6.90 -20.38 7.85
N ASP A 163 -7.94 -21.04 7.34
CA ASP A 163 -7.88 -22.46 6.96
C ASP A 163 -6.90 -22.69 5.79
N GLY A 164 -6.85 -21.76 4.81
CA GLY A 164 -5.93 -21.83 3.68
C GLY A 164 -4.46 -21.79 4.08
N HIS A 165 -4.10 -20.98 5.08
CA HIS A 165 -2.74 -20.97 5.61
C HIS A 165 -2.36 -22.30 6.26
N VAL A 166 -3.28 -22.92 6.99
CA VAL A 166 -3.07 -24.24 7.64
C VAL A 166 -2.87 -25.31 6.57
N ASP A 167 -3.71 -25.33 5.54
CA ASP A 167 -3.63 -26.31 4.45
C ASP A 167 -2.30 -26.20 3.69
N ILE A 168 -1.83 -24.99 3.40
CA ILE A 168 -0.52 -24.75 2.78
C ILE A 168 0.61 -25.28 3.66
N LEU A 169 0.59 -24.96 4.95
CA LEU A 169 1.61 -25.45 5.89
C LEU A 169 1.61 -26.98 5.98
N LEU A 170 0.44 -27.61 6.02
CA LEU A 170 0.32 -29.05 6.04
C LEU A 170 0.85 -29.68 4.75
N SER A 171 0.54 -29.11 3.59
CA SER A 171 1.06 -29.62 2.31
C SER A 171 2.58 -29.54 2.22
N ILE A 172 3.19 -28.42 2.67
CA ILE A 172 4.64 -28.27 2.73
C ILE A 172 5.28 -29.31 3.66
N LEU A 173 4.68 -29.56 4.82
CA LEU A 173 5.16 -30.58 5.77
C LEU A 173 5.06 -31.99 5.20
N GLU A 174 3.98 -32.32 4.50
CA GLU A 174 3.78 -33.61 3.84
C GLU A 174 4.78 -33.83 2.71
N GLU A 175 5.01 -32.83 1.84
CA GLU A 175 6.01 -32.86 0.77
C GLU A 175 7.44 -33.06 1.33
N THR A 176 7.78 -32.31 2.39
CA THR A 176 9.07 -32.43 3.07
C THR A 176 9.25 -33.82 3.66
N ARG A 177 8.19 -34.40 4.22
CA ARG A 177 8.21 -35.75 4.81
C ARG A 177 8.32 -36.85 3.73
N ALA A 178 7.68 -36.65 2.58
CA ALA A 178 7.79 -37.54 1.43
C ALA A 178 9.17 -37.46 0.76
N GLY A 179 9.78 -36.25 0.70
CA GLY A 179 11.11 -36.04 0.13
C GLY A 179 12.28 -36.49 1.00
N THR A 180 12.07 -36.67 2.32
CA THR A 180 13.08 -37.18 3.26
C THR A 180 13.08 -38.72 3.39
N GLY A 181 12.33 -39.43 2.56
CA GLY A 181 12.40 -40.88 2.42
C GLY A 181 13.70 -41.32 1.79
N ILE A 182 14.84 -41.05 2.43
CA ILE A 182 16.13 -41.70 2.15
C ILE A 182 16.14 -42.98 2.99
N GLY A 183 16.08 -44.12 2.29
CA GLY A 183 16.25 -45.46 2.83
C GLY A 183 17.61 -45.70 3.44
#